data_f3340286a33b644c55b1fca4b40a00db
#
_entry.id   f3340286a33b644c55b1fca4b40a00db
#
_cell.length_a   1.000
_cell.length_b   1.000
_cell.length_c   1.000
_cell.angle_alpha   90.00
_cell.angle_beta   90.00
_cell.angle_gamma   90.00
#
_symmetry.space_group_name_H-M   'P 1'
#
loop_
_entity.id
_entity.type
_entity.pdbx_description
1 polymer ?
#
loop_
_entity_poly.entity_id
_entity_poly.type
_entity_poly.pdbx_seq_one_letter_code
_entity_poly.pdbx_strand_id
1 'polypeptide(L)'
;STDDLKDNEQFKLIQFHPSYTYEDFVRGIVAKPNPDGEGIIYEAENKTLGDFATKALDNFLASKGQLTIDSEFQTRFNTLIDEINSEINSGKIFKFGDKSTAEIISVGNEYLIYSFPERKEIRYKLLFSDIEKVYNKRQEINIPIDLRDKEKELGLQMKGKYPYYFMILKSL
;
A
#
# COMPACT_ATOMS: atom_id res chain seq x y z
N SER A 1 14.43 -31.84 14.62
CA SER A 1 15.77 -31.26 14.82
C SER A 1 15.69 -29.75 14.87
N THR A 2 16.63 -29.08 15.54
CA THR A 2 16.70 -27.60 15.54
C THR A 2 16.94 -27.03 14.14
N ASP A 3 17.49 -27.82 13.23
CA ASP A 3 17.72 -27.40 11.84
C ASP A 3 16.42 -27.34 11.03
N ASP A 4 15.41 -28.15 11.36
CA ASP A 4 14.10 -28.13 10.71
C ASP A 4 13.31 -26.85 11.04
N LEU A 5 13.69 -26.13 12.10
CA LEU A 5 13.04 -24.89 12.52
C LEU A 5 13.62 -23.64 11.84
N LYS A 6 14.85 -23.71 11.31
CA LYS A 6 15.53 -22.54 10.72
C LYS A 6 14.82 -22.01 9.47
N ASP A 7 14.21 -22.91 8.72
CA ASP A 7 13.49 -22.59 7.47
C ASP A 7 11.96 -22.47 7.67
N ASN A 8 11.52 -22.53 8.94
CA ASN A 8 10.09 -22.43 9.25
C ASN A 8 9.69 -20.96 9.46
N GLU A 9 8.83 -20.45 8.60
CA GLU A 9 8.34 -19.06 8.68
C GLU A 9 7.55 -18.75 9.96
N GLN A 10 7.04 -19.76 10.66
CA GLN A 10 6.34 -19.65 11.93
C GLN A 10 7.27 -19.67 13.15
N PHE A 11 8.58 -19.72 12.94
CA PHE A 11 9.57 -19.74 14.00
C PHE A 11 10.70 -18.77 13.69
N LYS A 12 11.11 -17.96 14.69
CA LYS A 12 12.29 -17.10 14.60
C LYS A 12 13.04 -17.10 15.90
N LEU A 13 14.30 -17.53 15.85
CA LEU A 13 15.20 -17.46 16.99
C LEU A 13 15.86 -16.08 17.04
N ILE A 14 15.79 -15.41 18.16
CA ILE A 14 16.36 -14.09 18.39
C ILE A 14 17.26 -14.14 19.60
N GLN A 15 18.46 -13.60 19.46
CA GLN A 15 19.38 -13.39 20.58
C GLN A 15 19.39 -11.90 20.92
N PHE A 16 18.96 -11.57 22.13
CA PHE A 16 19.03 -10.20 22.63
C PHE A 16 20.45 -9.85 23.08
N HIS A 17 20.94 -8.74 22.60
CA HIS A 17 22.17 -8.11 23.07
C HIS A 17 21.81 -6.96 24.00
N PRO A 18 22.64 -6.58 25.01
CA PRO A 18 22.34 -5.46 25.92
C PRO A 18 22.04 -4.11 25.25
N SER A 19 22.53 -3.89 24.03
CA SER A 19 22.25 -2.69 23.23
C SER A 19 21.01 -2.80 22.34
N TYR A 20 20.27 -3.91 22.40
CA TYR A 20 19.10 -4.14 21.56
C TYR A 20 17.92 -3.36 22.12
N THR A 21 17.43 -2.38 21.36
CA THR A 21 16.36 -1.48 21.80
C THR A 21 14.97 -1.97 21.33
N TYR A 22 13.94 -1.32 21.80
CA TYR A 22 12.57 -1.51 21.31
C TYR A 22 12.47 -1.20 19.80
N GLU A 23 13.14 -0.15 19.38
CA GLU A 23 13.17 0.30 17.98
C GLU A 23 13.85 -0.70 17.05
N ASP A 24 14.80 -1.47 17.57
CA ASP A 24 15.47 -2.54 16.81
C ASP A 24 14.62 -3.81 16.71
N PHE A 25 13.70 -4.01 17.64
CA PHE A 25 12.96 -5.26 17.75
C PHE A 25 11.52 -5.18 17.24
N VAL A 26 10.79 -4.12 17.58
CA VAL A 26 9.37 -3.99 17.30
C VAL A 26 9.12 -3.09 16.12
N ARG A 27 9.45 -1.81 16.25
CA ARG A 27 9.20 -0.78 15.24
C ARG A 27 10.12 0.41 15.48
N GLY A 28 10.88 0.80 14.47
CA GLY A 28 11.79 1.92 14.53
C GLY A 28 11.47 3.00 13.51
N ILE A 29 11.99 4.20 13.73
CA ILE A 29 11.94 5.28 12.76
C ILE A 29 13.19 5.20 11.91
N VAL A 30 13.03 5.14 10.59
CA VAL A 30 14.13 5.17 9.63
C VAL A 30 14.09 6.43 8.78
N ALA A 31 15.26 6.99 8.54
CA ALA A 31 15.44 8.11 7.64
C ALA A 31 15.58 7.58 6.19
N LYS A 32 14.74 8.05 5.30
CA LYS A 32 14.79 7.69 3.87
C LYS A 32 14.91 8.95 3.02
N PRO A 33 15.53 8.88 1.83
CA PRO A 33 15.46 9.97 0.87
C PRO A 33 14.00 10.32 0.57
N ASN A 34 13.72 11.61 0.49
CA ASN A 34 12.37 12.05 0.12
C ASN A 34 12.11 11.74 -1.36
N PRO A 35 11.14 10.87 -1.69
CA PRO A 35 10.83 10.54 -3.08
C PRO A 35 10.22 11.72 -3.85
N ASP A 36 9.73 12.74 -3.13
CA ASP A 36 9.04 13.91 -3.71
C ASP A 36 9.99 15.09 -3.99
N GLY A 37 11.30 14.97 -3.70
CA GLY A 37 12.27 16.04 -3.89
C GLY A 37 13.51 15.95 -3.00
N GLU A 38 14.16 17.08 -2.75
CA GLU A 38 15.31 17.13 -1.84
C GLU A 38 14.89 16.97 -0.38
N GLY A 39 15.73 16.31 0.41
CA GLY A 39 15.58 16.16 1.84
C GLY A 39 15.42 14.73 2.31
N ILE A 40 15.14 14.57 3.60
CA ILE A 40 14.98 13.29 4.28
C ILE A 40 13.59 13.24 4.89
N ILE A 41 12.91 12.12 4.71
CA ILE A 41 11.68 11.80 5.43
C ILE A 41 11.97 10.74 6.49
N TYR A 42 11.16 10.76 7.54
CA TYR A 42 11.21 9.77 8.61
C TYR A 42 9.98 8.89 8.55
N GLU A 43 10.19 7.59 8.40
CA GLU A 43 9.12 6.60 8.35
C GLU A 43 9.26 5.59 9.47
N ALA A 44 8.10 5.21 10.04
CA ALA A 44 8.05 4.11 10.99
C ALA A 44 8.08 2.78 10.23
N GLU A 45 9.07 1.95 10.52
CA GLU A 45 9.29 0.65 9.87
C GLU A 45 9.17 -0.47 10.89
N ASN A 46 8.38 -1.50 10.56
CA ASN A 46 8.33 -2.70 11.37
C ASN A 46 9.72 -3.36 11.40
N LYS A 47 10.05 -3.93 12.54
CA LYS A 47 11.25 -4.72 12.73
C LYS A 47 10.85 -6.18 12.99
N THR A 48 11.77 -6.98 13.45
CA THR A 48 11.62 -8.43 13.55
C THR A 48 10.30 -8.89 14.19
N LEU A 49 9.90 -8.31 15.32
CA LEU A 49 8.64 -8.67 15.98
C LEU A 49 7.42 -8.12 15.22
N GLY A 50 7.50 -6.90 14.73
CA GLY A 50 6.41 -6.28 13.96
C GLY A 50 6.08 -7.09 12.71
N ASP A 51 7.10 -7.48 11.94
CA ASP A 51 6.94 -8.31 10.74
C ASP A 51 6.42 -9.72 11.07
N PHE A 52 6.94 -10.33 12.13
CA PHE A 52 6.50 -11.65 12.58
C PHE A 52 5.04 -11.63 13.04
N ALA A 53 4.64 -10.61 13.79
CA ALA A 53 3.27 -10.43 14.25
C ALA A 53 2.30 -10.20 13.09
N THR A 54 2.71 -9.43 12.07
CA THR A 54 1.90 -9.22 10.84
C THR A 54 1.65 -10.55 10.14
N LYS A 55 2.71 -11.33 9.89
CA LYS A 55 2.58 -12.67 9.26
C LYS A 55 1.71 -13.64 10.09
N ALA A 56 1.84 -13.60 11.42
CA ALA A 56 1.02 -14.43 12.30
C ALA A 56 -0.47 -14.02 12.26
N LEU A 57 -0.74 -12.73 12.20
CA LEU A 57 -2.10 -12.21 12.02
C LEU A 57 -2.70 -12.65 10.68
N ASP A 58 -1.94 -12.54 9.59
CA ASP A 58 -2.36 -12.95 8.26
C ASP A 58 -2.71 -14.46 8.25
N ASN A 59 -1.86 -15.31 8.84
CA ASN A 59 -2.12 -16.74 8.98
C ASN A 59 -3.36 -17.03 9.84
N PHE A 60 -3.54 -16.28 10.93
CA PHE A 60 -4.72 -16.41 11.79
C PHE A 60 -6.01 -16.04 11.05
N LEU A 61 -6.01 -14.93 10.34
CA LEU A 61 -7.12 -14.48 9.52
C LEU A 61 -7.42 -15.49 8.40
N ALA A 62 -6.36 -16.04 7.77
CA ALA A 62 -6.46 -17.14 6.79
C ALA A 62 -7.22 -18.34 7.35
N SER A 63 -6.88 -18.76 8.55
CA SER A 63 -7.51 -19.91 9.20
C SER A 63 -8.98 -19.69 9.53
N LYS A 64 -9.41 -18.44 9.69
CA LYS A 64 -10.80 -18.06 10.04
C LYS A 64 -11.73 -17.95 8.84
N GLY A 65 -11.26 -18.18 7.62
CA GLY A 65 -12.08 -18.07 6.40
C GLY A 65 -12.54 -16.65 6.05
N GLN A 66 -12.00 -15.62 6.72
CA GLN A 66 -12.30 -14.20 6.44
C GLN A 66 -11.52 -13.65 5.24
N LEU A 67 -10.68 -14.47 4.63
CA LEU A 67 -9.68 -14.06 3.65
C LEU A 67 -10.08 -14.08 2.19
N THR A 68 -11.31 -14.36 1.84
CA THR A 68 -11.63 -14.41 0.40
C THR A 68 -11.62 -13.03 -0.26
N ILE A 69 -12.06 -12.00 0.45
CA ILE A 69 -12.10 -10.64 -0.12
C ILE A 69 -10.75 -9.92 0.05
N ASP A 70 -10.15 -10.01 1.23
CA ASP A 70 -8.87 -9.33 1.52
C ASP A 70 -7.72 -9.96 0.72
N SER A 71 -7.66 -11.29 0.58
CA SER A 71 -6.64 -11.97 -0.23
C SER A 71 -6.80 -11.69 -1.72
N GLU A 72 -8.03 -11.59 -2.22
CA GLU A 72 -8.28 -11.22 -3.62
C GLU A 72 -7.81 -9.78 -3.88
N PHE A 73 -8.16 -8.85 -2.99
CA PHE A 73 -7.70 -7.47 -3.09
C PHE A 73 -6.18 -7.39 -3.07
N GLN A 74 -5.52 -7.97 -2.07
CA GLN A 74 -4.07 -7.92 -1.94
C GLN A 74 -3.36 -8.51 -3.17
N THR A 75 -3.83 -9.65 -3.68
CA THR A 75 -3.25 -10.26 -4.88
C THR A 75 -3.37 -9.33 -6.10
N ARG A 76 -4.56 -8.81 -6.36
CA ARG A 76 -4.80 -7.90 -7.49
C ARG A 76 -4.04 -6.58 -7.32
N PHE A 77 -4.05 -6.04 -6.11
CA PHE A 77 -3.39 -4.79 -5.79
C PHE A 77 -1.87 -4.91 -5.93
N ASN A 78 -1.25 -5.97 -5.42
CA ASN A 78 0.18 -6.21 -5.59
C ASN A 78 0.56 -6.36 -7.07
N THR A 79 -0.25 -7.08 -7.85
CA THR A 79 -0.04 -7.17 -9.30
C THR A 79 -0.05 -5.81 -9.98
N LEU A 80 -1.02 -4.96 -9.64
CA LEU A 80 -1.12 -3.59 -10.16
C LEU A 80 0.10 -2.74 -9.75
N ILE A 81 0.53 -2.84 -8.49
CA ILE A 81 1.71 -2.12 -7.99
C ILE A 81 2.98 -2.56 -8.71
N ASP A 82 3.15 -3.87 -8.95
CA ASP A 82 4.30 -4.41 -9.69
C ASP A 82 4.30 -3.92 -11.14
N GLU A 83 3.15 -3.87 -11.79
CA GLU A 83 2.98 -3.33 -13.13
C GLU A 83 3.36 -1.85 -13.20
N ILE A 84 2.84 -1.05 -12.28
CA ILE A 84 3.16 0.38 -12.16
C ILE A 84 4.67 0.58 -11.98
N ASN A 85 5.29 -0.14 -11.04
CA ASN A 85 6.72 -0.04 -10.79
C ASN A 85 7.55 -0.47 -12.01
N SER A 86 7.15 -1.53 -12.70
CA SER A 86 7.82 -1.99 -13.91
C SER A 86 7.81 -0.94 -15.02
N GLU A 87 6.68 -0.29 -15.23
CA GLU A 87 6.56 0.78 -16.23
C GLU A 87 7.39 2.01 -15.85
N ILE A 88 7.31 2.47 -14.60
CA ILE A 88 8.09 3.61 -14.11
C ILE A 88 9.60 3.31 -14.24
N ASN A 89 10.05 2.12 -13.83
CA ASN A 89 11.46 1.73 -13.91
C ASN A 89 11.97 1.61 -15.36
N SER A 90 11.09 1.32 -16.31
CA SER A 90 11.41 1.31 -17.74
C SER A 90 11.37 2.70 -18.39
N GLY A 91 11.14 3.75 -17.61
CA GLY A 91 11.04 5.13 -18.09
C GLY A 91 9.72 5.46 -18.79
N LYS A 92 8.73 4.59 -18.67
CA LYS A 92 7.38 4.84 -19.17
C LYS A 92 6.52 5.57 -18.14
N ILE A 93 5.44 6.14 -18.60
CA ILE A 93 4.46 6.85 -17.78
C ILE A 93 3.24 5.96 -17.61
N PHE A 94 2.92 5.62 -16.38
CA PHE A 94 1.67 4.93 -16.07
C PHE A 94 0.53 5.94 -15.90
N LYS A 95 -0.58 5.74 -16.63
CA LYS A 95 -1.77 6.60 -16.56
C LYS A 95 -2.95 5.86 -15.98
N PHE A 96 -3.83 6.60 -15.34
CA PHE A 96 -5.12 6.09 -14.85
C PHE A 96 -6.11 5.85 -16.02
N GLY A 97 -5.81 4.88 -16.89
CA GLY A 97 -6.61 4.56 -18.07
C GLY A 97 -6.42 5.55 -19.24
N ASP A 98 -6.94 5.18 -20.40
CA ASP A 98 -6.66 5.86 -21.69
C ASP A 98 -7.11 7.31 -21.77
N LYS A 99 -8.12 7.69 -21.00
CA LYS A 99 -8.70 9.05 -21.03
C LYS A 99 -8.19 9.97 -19.92
N SER A 100 -7.34 9.46 -19.03
CA SER A 100 -6.82 10.25 -17.91
C SER A 100 -5.59 11.04 -18.32
N THR A 101 -5.53 12.28 -17.87
CA THR A 101 -4.30 13.09 -17.94
C THR A 101 -3.42 12.93 -16.70
N ALA A 102 -3.92 12.28 -15.65
CA ALA A 102 -3.14 12.05 -14.43
C ALA A 102 -2.12 10.91 -14.64
N GLU A 103 -0.91 11.18 -14.23
CA GLU A 103 0.27 10.31 -14.38
C GLU A 103 0.74 9.85 -13.01
N ILE A 104 0.93 8.54 -12.81
CA ILE A 104 1.54 8.03 -11.59
C ILE A 104 3.04 8.28 -11.65
N ILE A 105 3.56 8.94 -10.62
CA ILE A 105 4.95 9.37 -10.53
C ILE A 105 5.78 8.35 -9.73
N SER A 106 5.23 7.86 -8.64
CA SER A 106 5.90 6.90 -7.78
C SER A 106 4.93 6.13 -6.90
N VAL A 107 5.40 5.01 -6.38
CA VAL A 107 4.73 4.16 -5.40
C VAL A 107 5.46 4.31 -4.08
N GLY A 108 4.75 4.78 -3.05
CA GLY A 108 5.24 4.80 -1.66
C GLY A 108 4.79 3.57 -0.88
N ASN A 109 5.09 3.53 0.41
CA ASN A 109 4.72 2.39 1.27
C ASN A 109 3.21 2.32 1.57
N GLU A 110 2.52 3.46 1.61
CA GLU A 110 1.11 3.56 1.99
C GLU A 110 0.25 4.35 0.99
N TYR A 111 0.86 4.82 -0.10
CA TYR A 111 0.17 5.67 -1.08
C TYR A 111 0.81 5.62 -2.48
N LEU A 112 0.03 5.93 -3.49
CA LEU A 112 0.48 6.30 -4.82
C LEU A 112 0.64 7.82 -4.91
N ILE A 113 1.68 8.28 -5.59
CA ILE A 113 1.85 9.70 -5.96
C ILE A 113 1.50 9.86 -7.43
N TYR A 114 0.69 10.84 -7.73
CA TYR A 114 0.38 11.22 -9.09
C TYR A 114 0.44 12.74 -9.30
N SER A 115 0.63 13.15 -10.53
CA SER A 115 0.57 14.56 -10.95
C SER A 115 -0.14 14.68 -12.30
N PHE A 116 -0.23 15.92 -12.76
CA PHE A 116 -0.75 16.24 -14.10
C PHE A 116 0.38 16.81 -14.95
N PRO A 117 0.46 16.50 -16.26
CA PRO A 117 1.48 17.04 -17.16
C PRO A 117 1.56 18.57 -17.14
N GLU A 118 0.41 19.21 -16.92
CA GLU A 118 0.28 20.68 -16.89
C GLU A 118 0.68 21.31 -15.54
N ARG A 119 0.83 20.49 -14.48
CA ARG A 119 1.13 20.92 -13.10
C ARG A 119 2.06 19.93 -12.42
N LYS A 120 3.21 19.68 -13.04
CA LYS A 120 4.18 18.66 -12.58
C LYS A 120 4.78 18.95 -11.19
N GLU A 121 4.75 20.20 -10.73
CA GLU A 121 5.23 20.61 -9.41
C GLU A 121 4.25 20.18 -8.30
N ILE A 122 2.97 19.94 -8.62
CA ILE A 122 1.96 19.56 -7.63
C ILE A 122 1.83 18.05 -7.58
N ARG A 123 2.11 17.50 -6.41
CA ARG A 123 2.02 16.07 -6.11
C ARG A 123 0.75 15.76 -5.33
N TYR A 124 0.04 14.75 -5.77
CA TYR A 124 -1.18 14.29 -5.13
C TYR A 124 -1.00 12.86 -4.64
N LYS A 125 -1.66 12.50 -3.55
CA LYS A 125 -1.57 11.15 -2.96
C LYS A 125 -2.92 10.43 -3.06
N LEU A 126 -2.85 9.12 -3.29
CA LEU A 126 -3.95 8.18 -3.11
C LEU A 126 -3.52 7.15 -2.09
N LEU A 127 -4.21 7.07 -0.96
CA LEU A 127 -3.86 6.15 0.12
C LEU A 127 -4.29 4.72 -0.22
N PHE A 128 -3.45 3.75 0.08
CA PHE A 128 -3.76 2.33 -0.11
C PHE A 128 -4.95 1.90 0.75
N SER A 129 -5.04 2.39 1.98
CA SER A 129 -6.18 2.14 2.86
C SER A 129 -7.51 2.68 2.31
N ASP A 130 -7.50 3.78 1.57
CA ASP A 130 -8.69 4.29 0.91
C ASP A 130 -9.05 3.44 -0.32
N ILE A 131 -8.04 2.98 -1.09
CA ILE A 131 -8.23 2.08 -2.23
C ILE A 131 -8.88 0.76 -1.78
N GLU A 132 -8.41 0.19 -0.68
CA GLU A 132 -8.97 -1.03 -0.09
C GLU A 132 -10.44 -0.86 0.33
N LYS A 133 -10.77 0.24 1.01
CA LYS A 133 -12.17 0.56 1.38
C LYS A 133 -13.07 0.65 0.16
N VAL A 134 -12.59 1.30 -0.91
CA VAL A 134 -13.31 1.43 -2.17
C VAL A 134 -13.50 0.05 -2.82
N TYR A 135 -12.46 -0.78 -2.85
CA TYR A 135 -12.53 -2.13 -3.40
C TYR A 135 -13.54 -3.01 -2.65
N ASN A 136 -13.58 -2.93 -1.33
CA ASN A 136 -14.51 -3.70 -0.51
C ASN A 136 -15.99 -3.34 -0.78
N LYS A 137 -16.24 -2.16 -1.33
CA LYS A 137 -17.57 -1.69 -1.75
C LYS A 137 -17.75 -1.69 -3.28
N ARG A 138 -16.89 -2.37 -4.04
CA ARG A 138 -16.87 -2.34 -5.51
C ARG A 138 -18.19 -2.70 -6.18
N GLN A 139 -18.98 -3.57 -5.56
CA GLN A 139 -20.30 -3.98 -6.10
C GLN A 139 -21.33 -2.85 -6.10
N GLU A 140 -21.15 -1.84 -5.24
CA GLU A 140 -22.04 -0.71 -5.10
C GLU A 140 -21.56 0.53 -5.89
N ILE A 141 -20.40 0.43 -6.59
CA ILE A 141 -19.71 1.54 -7.25
C ILE A 141 -19.63 1.26 -8.76
N ASN A 142 -20.51 1.90 -9.51
CA ASN A 142 -20.59 1.70 -10.96
C ASN A 142 -19.99 2.88 -11.74
N ILE A 143 -20.10 4.09 -11.19
CA ILE A 143 -19.62 5.34 -11.79
C ILE A 143 -18.88 6.17 -10.73
N PRO A 144 -18.01 7.11 -11.13
CA PRO A 144 -17.23 7.92 -10.18
C PRO A 144 -18.09 8.68 -9.15
N ILE A 145 -19.29 9.08 -9.53
CA ILE A 145 -20.18 9.86 -8.66
C ILE A 145 -20.67 9.05 -7.46
N ASP A 146 -20.79 7.72 -7.58
CA ASP A 146 -21.18 6.84 -6.49
C ASP A 146 -20.17 6.92 -5.35
N LEU A 147 -18.87 7.05 -5.68
CA LEU A 147 -17.83 7.24 -4.70
C LEU A 147 -17.89 8.59 -4.00
N ARG A 148 -18.23 9.65 -4.73
CA ARG A 148 -18.43 10.98 -4.11
C ARG A 148 -19.53 10.93 -3.06
N ASP A 149 -20.63 10.29 -3.37
CA ASP A 149 -21.80 10.23 -2.50
C ASP A 149 -21.54 9.32 -1.28
N LYS A 150 -20.67 8.31 -1.42
CA LYS A 150 -20.24 7.40 -0.35
C LYS A 150 -18.99 7.86 0.41
N GLU A 151 -18.37 8.98 0.05
CA GLU A 151 -17.08 9.43 0.61
C GLU A 151 -17.09 9.50 2.14
N LYS A 152 -18.20 9.96 2.74
CA LYS A 152 -18.37 10.04 4.20
C LYS A 152 -18.57 8.67 4.83
N GLU A 153 -19.38 7.81 4.20
CA GLU A 153 -19.66 6.46 4.68
C GLU A 153 -18.39 5.61 4.70
N LEU A 154 -17.58 5.70 3.65
CA LEU A 154 -16.31 4.99 3.52
C LEU A 154 -15.21 5.56 4.43
N GLY A 155 -15.39 6.77 4.96
CA GLY A 155 -14.40 7.44 5.77
C GLY A 155 -13.09 7.62 5.01
N LEU A 156 -13.15 8.06 3.75
CA LEU A 156 -11.97 8.31 2.93
C LEU A 156 -11.17 9.48 3.51
N GLN A 157 -9.87 9.28 3.63
CA GLN A 157 -8.96 10.29 4.16
C GLN A 157 -8.63 11.35 3.10
N MET A 158 -8.49 10.94 1.85
CA MET A 158 -8.17 11.83 0.72
C MET A 158 -9.43 12.27 -0.02
N LYS A 159 -10.15 13.22 0.58
CA LYS A 159 -11.40 13.77 0.03
C LYS A 159 -11.24 14.38 -1.36
N GLY A 160 -12.29 14.28 -2.16
CA GLY A 160 -12.31 14.86 -3.51
C GLY A 160 -11.45 14.11 -4.54
N LYS A 161 -10.91 12.95 -4.20
CA LYS A 161 -10.10 12.12 -5.10
C LYS A 161 -10.88 10.97 -5.73
N TYR A 162 -12.20 10.95 -5.58
CA TYR A 162 -13.08 9.87 -6.04
C TYR A 162 -12.90 9.46 -7.51
N PRO A 163 -12.61 10.33 -8.49
CA PRO A 163 -12.40 9.88 -9.86
C PRO A 163 -11.18 8.96 -10.00
N TYR A 164 -10.11 9.27 -9.28
CA TYR A 164 -8.86 8.50 -9.32
C TYR A 164 -8.97 7.18 -8.57
N TYR A 165 -9.65 7.16 -7.42
CA TYR A 165 -9.99 5.91 -6.74
C TYR A 165 -10.86 5.01 -7.61
N PHE A 166 -11.81 5.59 -8.35
CA PHE A 166 -12.62 4.83 -9.30
C PHE A 166 -11.78 4.23 -10.44
N MET A 167 -10.82 4.99 -10.97
CA MET A 167 -9.93 4.49 -12.02
C MET A 167 -9.05 3.35 -11.52
N ILE A 168 -8.47 3.47 -10.32
CA ILE A 168 -7.74 2.37 -9.69
C ILE A 168 -8.65 1.15 -9.48
N LEU A 169 -9.87 1.35 -8.99
CA LEU A 169 -10.85 0.27 -8.83
C LEU A 169 -11.12 -0.49 -10.14
N LYS A 170 -11.10 0.20 -11.28
CA LYS A 170 -11.29 -0.42 -12.60
C LYS A 170 -10.05 -1.14 -13.10
N SER A 171 -8.89 -0.87 -12.54
CA SER A 171 -7.63 -1.56 -12.85
C SER A 171 -7.40 -2.80 -11.95
N LEU A 172 -8.15 -2.92 -10.86
CA LEU A 172 -8.18 -4.09 -9.96
C LEU A 172 -9.23 -5.10 -10.38
#